data_b6115484a3d5d4ef5bf73d6c13da0ee0
#
_entry.id   b6115484a3d5d4ef5bf73d6c13da0ee0
#
_cell.length_a   1.000
_cell.length_b   1.000
_cell.length_c   1.000
_cell.angle_alpha   90.00
_cell.angle_beta   90.00
_cell.angle_gamma   90.00
#
_symmetry.space_group_name_H-M   'P 1'
#
loop_
_entity.id
_entity.type
_entity.pdbx_description
1 polymer ?
#
loop_
_entity_poly.entity_id
_entity_poly.type
_entity_poly.pdbx_seq_one_letter_code
_entity_poly.pdbx_strand_id
1 'polypeptide(L)'
;LLLSGIYIENKNNVFYDLNAYKTFPFGIYRIYQKKNDIAVPYKTSVSINGVIVDQINYDTIIQENNKICITGKKKYTSSDVYPKENFHLLGEAMFTPGKITLGLSEQDMLGNYKNLVYNITVK
;
A
#
# COMPACT_ATOMS: atom_id res chain seq x y z
N LEU A 1 -6.44 -0.03 15.11
CA LEU A 1 -6.23 0.00 13.65
C LEU A 1 -7.41 0.63 12.93
N LEU A 2 -7.16 1.54 12.03
CA LEU A 2 -8.20 2.17 11.25
C LEU A 2 -7.70 2.36 9.82
N LEU A 3 -8.20 1.54 8.89
CA LEU A 3 -7.92 1.69 7.48
C LEU A 3 -8.95 2.63 6.85
N SER A 4 -8.55 3.87 6.62
CA SER A 4 -9.36 4.88 5.96
C SER A 4 -8.43 5.85 5.24
N GLY A 5 -8.97 6.66 4.32
CA GLY A 5 -8.16 7.59 3.59
C GLY A 5 -7.12 6.92 2.71
N ILE A 6 -7.58 6.00 1.85
CA ILE A 6 -6.69 5.28 0.96
C ILE A 6 -6.43 6.11 -0.30
N TYR A 7 -5.15 6.24 -0.63
CA TYR A 7 -4.69 6.95 -1.81
C TYR A 7 -3.81 6.05 -2.65
N ILE A 8 -3.84 6.24 -3.96
CA ILE A 8 -2.93 5.54 -4.86
C ILE A 8 -2.13 6.56 -5.67
N GLU A 9 -0.88 6.21 -5.90
CA GLU A 9 0.07 7.06 -6.63
C GLU A 9 0.48 6.36 -7.90
N ASN A 10 0.40 7.09 -9.04
CA ASN A 10 0.88 6.57 -10.31
C ASN A 10 2.39 6.81 -10.46
N LYS A 11 2.95 6.36 -11.58
CA LYS A 11 4.38 6.51 -11.86
C LYS A 11 4.84 7.96 -12.02
N ASN A 12 3.91 8.89 -12.21
CA ASN A 12 4.20 10.31 -12.34
C ASN A 12 4.06 11.05 -11.00
N ASN A 13 3.94 10.31 -9.90
CA ASN A 13 3.82 10.84 -8.53
C ASN A 13 2.53 11.64 -8.30
N VAL A 14 1.46 11.28 -9.03
CA VAL A 14 0.14 11.88 -8.84
C VAL A 14 -0.67 10.97 -7.93
N PHE A 15 -1.24 11.55 -6.86
CA PHE A 15 -2.03 10.82 -5.88
C PHE A 15 -3.51 10.98 -6.17
N TYR A 16 -4.25 9.87 -6.05
CA TYR A 16 -5.70 9.82 -6.24
C TYR A 16 -6.35 9.23 -4.99
N ASP A 17 -7.40 9.90 -4.51
CA ASP A 17 -8.22 9.38 -3.42
C ASP A 17 -9.06 8.21 -3.95
N LEU A 18 -8.87 7.03 -3.39
CA LEU A 18 -9.56 5.83 -3.87
C LEU A 18 -11.06 5.87 -3.59
N ASN A 19 -11.51 6.72 -2.67
CA ASN A 19 -12.95 6.90 -2.45
C ASN A 19 -13.60 7.76 -3.55
N ALA A 20 -12.82 8.57 -4.25
CA ALA A 20 -13.31 9.47 -5.30
C ALA A 20 -13.11 8.88 -6.70
N TYR A 21 -12.09 8.07 -6.91
CA TYR A 21 -11.72 7.55 -8.23
C TYR A 21 -11.73 6.03 -8.21
N LYS A 22 -12.43 5.43 -9.18
CA LYS A 22 -12.53 3.96 -9.31
C LYS A 22 -12.07 3.45 -10.67
N THR A 23 -11.60 4.34 -11.55
CA THR A 23 -11.13 3.99 -12.89
C THR A 23 -9.73 4.52 -13.09
N PHE A 24 -8.80 3.65 -13.51
CA PHE A 24 -7.39 3.99 -13.67
C PHE A 24 -6.83 3.39 -14.95
N PRO A 25 -5.86 4.04 -15.60
CA PRO A 25 -5.09 3.40 -16.67
C PRO A 25 -4.30 2.19 -16.13
N PHE A 26 -3.97 1.25 -16.99
CA PHE A 26 -3.08 0.17 -16.60
C PHE A 26 -1.70 0.73 -16.21
N GLY A 27 -1.02 0.04 -15.30
CA GLY A 27 0.31 0.47 -14.86
C GLY A 27 0.60 0.06 -13.44
N ILE A 28 1.74 0.51 -12.95
CA ILE A 28 2.19 0.23 -11.59
C ILE A 28 1.75 1.36 -10.68
N TYR A 29 1.15 1.00 -9.56
CA TYR A 29 0.64 1.94 -8.58
C TYR A 29 1.12 1.56 -7.19
N ARG A 30 1.38 2.58 -6.36
CA ARG A 30 1.65 2.42 -4.94
C ARG A 30 0.42 2.82 -4.16
N ILE A 31 0.06 2.04 -3.16
CA ILE A 31 -1.13 2.25 -2.36
C ILE A 31 -0.72 2.71 -0.98
N TYR A 32 -1.29 3.84 -0.54
CA TYR A 32 -0.97 4.46 0.73
C TYR A 32 -2.20 4.62 1.58
N GLN A 33 -1.99 4.59 2.88
CA GLN A 33 -2.98 5.00 3.85
C GLN A 33 -2.57 6.36 4.41
N LYS A 34 -3.52 7.29 4.47
CA LYS A 34 -3.34 8.56 5.16
C LYS A 34 -3.91 8.40 6.55
N LYS A 35 -3.10 8.56 7.58
CA LYS A 35 -3.55 8.45 8.97
C LYS A 35 -2.79 9.42 9.85
N ASN A 36 -3.44 9.82 10.95
CA ASN A 36 -2.89 10.80 11.88
C ASN A 36 -2.25 10.18 13.11
N ASP A 37 -2.42 8.87 13.33
CA ASP A 37 -1.79 8.23 14.46
C ASP A 37 -0.36 7.80 14.11
N ILE A 38 0.43 7.52 15.15
CA ILE A 38 1.82 7.14 15.00
C ILE A 38 2.02 5.63 15.15
N ALA A 39 0.95 4.87 15.23
CA ALA A 39 1.05 3.42 15.38
C ALA A 39 1.65 2.82 14.12
N VAL A 40 2.76 2.09 14.30
CA VAL A 40 3.43 1.42 13.18
C VAL A 40 2.78 0.05 13.00
N PRO A 41 2.35 -0.31 11.78
CA PRO A 41 1.83 -1.64 11.54
C PRO A 41 2.93 -2.68 11.63
N TYR A 42 2.54 -3.91 11.94
CA TYR A 42 3.43 -5.05 11.88
C TYR A 42 3.58 -5.55 10.44
N LYS A 43 2.44 -5.61 9.73
CA LYS A 43 2.39 -6.16 8.38
C LYS A 43 1.26 -5.50 7.60
N THR A 44 1.52 -5.20 6.33
CA THR A 44 0.48 -4.75 5.40
C THR A 44 0.50 -5.64 4.17
N SER A 45 -0.65 -5.78 3.50
CA SER A 45 -0.70 -6.53 2.25
C SER A 45 -1.63 -5.87 1.24
N VAL A 46 -1.32 -6.11 -0.04
CA VAL A 46 -2.13 -5.70 -1.17
C VAL A 46 -2.44 -6.95 -1.97
N SER A 47 -3.71 -7.16 -2.28
CA SER A 47 -4.13 -8.28 -3.12
C SER A 47 -4.93 -7.79 -4.32
N ILE A 48 -4.89 -8.56 -5.40
CA ILE A 48 -5.71 -8.33 -6.59
C ILE A 48 -6.45 -9.61 -6.89
N ASN A 49 -7.78 -9.52 -6.91
CA ASN A 49 -8.66 -10.66 -7.14
C ASN A 49 -8.35 -11.84 -6.22
N GLY A 50 -8.05 -11.53 -4.96
CA GLY A 50 -7.77 -12.52 -3.93
C GLY A 50 -6.34 -13.03 -3.88
N VAL A 51 -5.46 -12.58 -4.77
CA VAL A 51 -4.05 -13.00 -4.78
C VAL A 51 -3.18 -11.88 -4.22
N ILE A 52 -2.41 -12.20 -3.19
CA ILE A 52 -1.49 -11.23 -2.60
C ILE A 52 -0.36 -10.93 -3.59
N VAL A 53 -0.23 -9.64 -3.95
CA VAL A 53 0.79 -9.18 -4.90
C VAL A 53 1.91 -8.41 -4.20
N ASP A 54 1.69 -7.92 -2.99
CA ASP A 54 2.73 -7.33 -2.15
C ASP A 54 2.37 -7.50 -0.69
N GLN A 55 3.38 -7.71 0.14
CA GLN A 55 3.23 -7.82 1.58
C GLN A 55 4.47 -7.23 2.22
N ILE A 56 4.28 -6.16 3.01
CA ILE A 56 5.38 -5.47 3.66
C ILE A 56 5.44 -5.92 5.11
N ASN A 57 6.62 -6.37 5.54
CA ASN A 57 6.88 -6.82 6.91
C ASN A 57 7.73 -5.76 7.60
N TYR A 58 7.10 -5.02 8.52
CA TYR A 58 7.74 -3.90 9.21
C TYR A 58 8.62 -4.34 10.38
N ASP A 59 8.55 -5.61 10.75
CA ASP A 59 9.40 -6.20 11.77
C ASP A 59 10.79 -6.59 11.25
N THR A 60 10.98 -6.55 9.93
CA THR A 60 12.24 -6.93 9.31
C THR A 60 12.89 -5.72 8.66
N ILE A 61 14.01 -5.28 9.23
CA ILE A 61 14.76 -4.13 8.75
C ILE A 61 16.09 -4.63 8.19
N ILE A 62 16.41 -4.20 6.97
CA ILE A 62 17.64 -4.55 6.29
C ILE A 62 18.41 -3.27 5.98
N GLN A 63 19.72 -3.29 6.18
CA GLN A 63 20.58 -2.19 5.76
C GLN A 63 21.25 -2.56 4.44
N GLU A 64 21.11 -1.69 3.45
CA GLU A 64 21.71 -1.90 2.13
C GLU A 64 22.15 -0.55 1.57
N ASN A 65 23.40 -0.46 1.08
CA ASN A 65 23.97 0.78 0.54
C ASN A 65 23.83 1.95 1.50
N ASN A 66 24.05 1.71 2.79
CA ASN A 66 23.93 2.70 3.89
C ASN A 66 22.51 3.24 4.06
N LYS A 67 21.49 2.52 3.55
CA LYS A 67 20.08 2.86 3.74
C LYS A 67 19.37 1.79 4.52
N ILE A 68 18.46 2.20 5.38
CA ILE A 68 17.57 1.28 6.09
C ILE A 68 16.39 0.98 5.18
N CYS A 69 16.14 -0.31 4.94
CA CYS A 69 15.08 -0.78 4.05
C CYS A 69 14.12 -1.70 4.79
N ILE A 70 12.86 -1.65 4.37
CA ILE A 70 11.81 -2.52 4.88
C ILE A 70 11.46 -3.50 3.76
N THR A 71 11.27 -4.77 4.10
CA THR A 71 11.08 -5.84 3.12
C THR A 71 9.62 -5.94 2.68
N GLY A 72 9.41 -5.88 1.37
CA GLY A 72 8.15 -6.18 0.71
C GLY A 72 8.45 -7.04 -0.52
N LYS A 73 7.66 -6.88 -1.60
CA LYS A 73 7.99 -7.53 -2.87
C LYS A 73 9.34 -7.02 -3.40
N LYS A 74 9.76 -5.86 -2.90
CA LYS A 74 11.10 -5.32 -3.10
C LYS A 74 11.51 -4.62 -1.81
N LYS A 75 12.74 -4.11 -1.76
CA LYS A 75 13.23 -3.39 -0.59
C LYS A 75 12.80 -1.94 -0.68
N TYR A 76 12.02 -1.48 0.30
CA TYR A 76 11.53 -0.12 0.37
C TYR A 76 12.35 0.70 1.34
N THR A 77 12.72 1.91 0.95
CA THR A 77 13.39 2.85 1.84
C THR A 77 12.35 3.59 2.69
N SER A 78 12.81 4.31 3.72
CA SER A 78 11.89 5.10 4.53
C SER A 78 11.16 6.18 3.72
N SER A 79 11.81 6.75 2.71
CA SER A 79 11.15 7.73 1.83
C SER A 79 10.14 7.09 0.89
N ASP A 80 10.27 5.80 0.57
CA ASP A 80 9.24 5.05 -0.16
C ASP A 80 8.03 4.81 0.73
N VAL A 81 8.25 4.41 1.98
CA VAL A 81 7.17 4.05 2.91
C VAL A 81 6.46 5.30 3.42
N TYR A 82 7.19 6.37 3.66
CA TYR A 82 6.64 7.63 4.19
C TYR A 82 7.00 8.79 3.27
N PRO A 83 6.39 8.87 2.07
CA PRO A 83 6.76 9.92 1.09
C PRO A 83 6.31 11.30 1.52
N LYS A 84 5.28 11.39 2.35
CA LYS A 84 4.70 12.62 2.88
C LYS A 84 4.29 12.41 4.32
N GLU A 85 4.09 13.51 5.04
CA GLU A 85 3.53 13.47 6.38
C GLU A 85 2.17 12.78 6.37
N ASN A 86 1.96 11.87 7.30
CA ASN A 86 0.73 11.09 7.50
C ASN A 86 0.43 10.08 6.38
N PHE A 87 1.30 9.90 5.41
CA PHE A 87 1.15 8.88 4.38
C PHE A 87 2.04 7.68 4.70
N HIS A 88 1.47 6.49 4.51
CA HIS A 88 2.14 5.24 4.85
C HIS A 88 1.85 4.21 3.76
N LEU A 89 2.91 3.67 3.17
CA LEU A 89 2.82 2.70 2.08
C LEU A 89 2.24 1.37 2.57
N LEU A 90 1.20 0.90 1.91
CA LEU A 90 0.63 -0.43 2.14
C LEU A 90 1.23 -1.47 1.20
N GLY A 91 1.60 -1.07 0.00
CA GLY A 91 2.21 -1.94 -0.98
C GLY A 91 2.12 -1.36 -2.38
N GLU A 92 2.70 -2.09 -3.34
CA GLU A 92 2.74 -1.73 -4.74
C GLU A 92 2.10 -2.83 -5.56
N ALA A 93 1.33 -2.47 -6.59
CA ALA A 93 0.65 -3.44 -7.43
C ALA A 93 0.64 -3.00 -8.89
N MET A 94 0.65 -3.98 -9.79
CA MET A 94 0.42 -3.77 -11.21
C MET A 94 -1.07 -3.87 -11.49
N PHE A 95 -1.66 -2.81 -12.02
CA PHE A 95 -3.05 -2.81 -12.45
C PHE A 95 -3.11 -3.19 -13.94
N THR A 96 -3.74 -4.32 -14.22
CA THR A 96 -3.94 -4.81 -15.59
C THR A 96 -5.36 -4.53 -16.06
N PRO A 97 -5.60 -4.35 -17.38
CA PRO A 97 -6.93 -4.00 -17.89
C PRO A 97 -8.02 -4.96 -17.46
N GLY A 98 -9.18 -4.40 -17.13
CA GLY A 98 -10.36 -5.15 -16.70
C GLY A 98 -10.86 -4.64 -15.36
N LYS A 99 -11.85 -5.35 -14.82
CA LYS A 99 -12.37 -5.08 -13.49
C LYS A 99 -11.57 -5.88 -12.48
N ILE A 100 -11.04 -5.21 -11.46
CA ILE A 100 -10.27 -5.87 -10.42
C ILE A 100 -10.84 -5.57 -9.04
N THR A 101 -10.66 -6.52 -8.14
CA THR A 101 -10.97 -6.35 -6.72
C THR A 101 -9.66 -6.12 -5.99
N LEU A 102 -9.47 -4.89 -5.50
CA LEU A 102 -8.27 -4.51 -4.75
C LEU A 102 -8.52 -4.75 -3.27
N GLY A 103 -7.74 -5.65 -2.67
CA GLY A 103 -7.80 -5.94 -1.24
C GLY A 103 -6.62 -5.30 -0.52
N LEU A 104 -6.89 -4.68 0.61
CA LEU A 104 -5.88 -4.05 1.45
C LEU A 104 -6.03 -4.57 2.86
N SER A 105 -4.93 -4.92 3.50
CA SER A 105 -4.96 -5.37 4.89
C SER A 105 -3.83 -4.76 5.69
N GLU A 106 -4.07 -4.59 6.99
CA GLU A 106 -3.10 -4.09 7.95
C GLU A 106 -3.24 -4.88 9.24
N GLN A 107 -2.12 -5.32 9.80
CA GLN A 107 -2.05 -6.04 11.06
C GLN A 107 -1.08 -5.32 11.98
N ASP A 108 -1.45 -5.13 13.26
CA ASP A 108 -0.55 -4.54 14.25
C ASP A 108 0.20 -5.62 15.03
N MET A 109 1.06 -5.20 15.94
CA MET A 109 1.88 -6.11 16.75
C MET A 109 1.07 -6.95 17.71
N LEU A 110 -0.16 -6.55 18.02
CA LEU A 110 -1.06 -7.26 18.93
C LEU A 110 -1.93 -8.28 18.21
N GLY A 111 -1.81 -8.37 16.87
CA GLY A 111 -2.62 -9.28 16.08
C GLY A 111 -3.94 -8.71 15.61
N ASN A 112 -4.23 -7.44 15.91
CA ASN A 112 -5.43 -6.79 15.38
C ASN A 112 -5.31 -6.64 13.87
N TYR A 113 -6.43 -6.83 13.17
CA TYR A 113 -6.44 -6.99 11.73
C TYR A 113 -7.55 -6.15 11.11
N LYS A 114 -7.25 -5.44 10.04
CA LYS A 114 -8.22 -4.66 9.27
C LYS A 114 -8.08 -4.96 7.80
N ASN A 115 -9.22 -5.12 7.12
CA ASN A 115 -9.28 -5.34 5.68
C ASN A 115 -10.21 -4.34 5.03
N LEU A 116 -9.82 -3.87 3.86
CA LEU A 116 -10.67 -3.09 2.97
C LEU A 116 -10.65 -3.71 1.59
N VAL A 117 -11.77 -3.60 0.88
CA VAL A 117 -11.90 -4.12 -0.49
C VAL A 117 -12.49 -3.02 -1.35
N TYR A 118 -11.88 -2.79 -2.51
CA TYR A 118 -12.34 -1.82 -3.49
C TYR A 118 -12.49 -2.51 -4.83
N ASN A 119 -13.60 -2.21 -5.51
CA ASN A 119 -13.81 -2.66 -6.89
C ASN A 119 -13.42 -1.51 -7.82
N ILE A 120 -12.42 -1.74 -8.66
CA ILE A 120 -11.91 -0.72 -9.57
C ILE A 120 -11.88 -1.25 -10.99
N THR A 121 -11.91 -0.32 -11.95
CA THR A 121 -11.84 -0.63 -13.37
C THR A 121 -10.51 -0.10 -13.90
N VAL A 122 -9.80 -0.96 -14.64
CA VAL A 122 -8.53 -0.60 -15.26
C VAL A 122 -8.71 -0.61 -16.78
N LYS A 123 -8.30 0.46 -17.42
CA LYS A 123 -8.43 0.63 -18.87
C LYS A 123 -7.17 0.30 -19.62
#